data_d795fb6b153610149e97cbeaa0d0bbae
#
_entry.id   d795fb6b153610149e97cbeaa0d0bbae
#
_cell.length_a   1.000
_cell.length_b   1.000
_cell.length_c   1.000
_cell.angle_alpha   90.00
_cell.angle_beta   90.00
_cell.angle_gamma   90.00
#
_symmetry.space_group_name_H-M   'P 1'
#
loop_
_entity.id
_entity.type
_entity.pdbx_description
1 polymer ?
#
loop_
_entity_poly.entity_id
_entity_poly.type
_entity_poly.pdbx_seq_one_letter_code
_entity_poly.pdbx_strand_id
1 'polypeptide(L)'
;MRALTPEVEERVLMDARDNGTNSDTGRRAKIVATLGPASSTEDLFRQLVRAGLDVARLNFSHGSHEQKAELIAMVRKVSHEEAKPICILADLQGPKIRTGTLVDHKPVMLEAGKRLTITPEKIDGTAERVSTVFTTLAENLKPGDRILLSDGLIELRVVELRGADVVTEIINGGMLGEKKGINLPGIPVKVPSLTEKDEEDLEFAIKQGVDSIAVSFVQTARTCVT
;
A
#
# COMPACT_ATOMS: atom_id res chain seq x y z
N MET A 1 -0.80 11.29 8.44
CA MET A 1 0.41 10.92 9.20
C MET A 1 0.75 12.07 10.13
N ARG A 2 0.76 11.86 11.43
CA ARG A 2 1.23 12.89 12.39
C ARG A 2 2.76 12.94 12.28
N ALA A 3 3.31 14.14 12.13
CA ALA A 3 4.73 14.38 12.31
C ALA A 3 5.14 13.96 13.73
N LEU A 4 6.31 13.37 13.87
CA LEU A 4 6.88 13.08 15.18
C LEU A 4 7.07 14.40 15.94
N THR A 5 6.81 14.39 17.24
CA THR A 5 7.05 15.56 18.06
C THR A 5 8.58 15.78 18.22
N PRO A 6 9.05 17.02 18.40
CA PRO A 6 10.49 17.31 18.57
C PRO A 6 11.16 16.47 19.67
N GLU A 7 10.45 16.15 20.73
CA GLU A 7 10.92 15.29 21.84
C GLU A 7 11.16 13.84 21.41
N VAL A 8 10.35 13.32 20.46
CA VAL A 8 10.52 11.96 19.91
C VAL A 8 11.70 11.95 18.94
N GLU A 9 11.87 13.01 18.14
CA GLU A 9 13.02 13.17 17.26
C GLU A 9 14.32 13.27 18.04
N GLU A 10 14.34 14.04 19.13
CA GLU A 10 15.53 14.22 19.98
C GLU A 10 15.91 12.94 20.71
N ARG A 11 14.93 12.15 21.16
CA ARG A 11 15.13 10.86 21.82
C ARG A 11 15.66 9.80 20.85
N VAL A 12 15.16 9.75 19.61
CA VAL A 12 15.66 8.86 18.56
C VAL A 12 17.11 9.24 18.19
N LEU A 13 17.44 10.54 18.20
CA LEU A 13 18.80 11.03 17.92
C LEU A 13 19.76 10.81 19.10
N MET A 14 19.31 10.84 20.34
CA MET A 14 20.14 10.54 21.51
C MET A 14 20.49 9.04 21.61
N ASP A 15 19.53 8.13 21.41
CA ASP A 15 19.78 6.69 21.36
C ASP A 15 20.73 6.30 20.21
N ALA A 16 20.76 7.08 19.12
CA ALA A 16 21.68 6.86 18.01
C ALA A 16 23.12 7.27 18.31
N ARG A 17 23.37 8.19 19.25
CA ARG A 17 24.72 8.67 19.60
C ARG A 17 25.51 7.73 20.51
N ASP A 18 24.81 6.82 21.22
CA ASP A 18 25.46 5.90 22.16
C ASP A 18 25.88 4.56 21.53
N ASN A 19 25.57 4.33 20.25
CA ASN A 19 25.92 3.12 19.50
C ASN A 19 27.22 3.28 18.70
N GLY A 20 28.32 3.64 19.39
CA GLY A 20 29.67 3.55 18.84
C GLY A 20 30.01 2.10 18.48
N THR A 21 30.26 1.86 17.21
CA THR A 21 31.07 0.77 16.65
C THR A 21 30.92 -0.61 17.31
N ASN A 22 29.80 -1.30 17.15
CA ASN A 22 29.79 -2.76 17.24
C ASN A 22 28.75 -3.34 16.28
N SER A 23 29.19 -4.13 15.31
CA SER A 23 28.37 -4.80 14.32
C SER A 23 27.48 -5.92 14.87
N ASP A 24 27.57 -6.19 16.18
CA ASP A 24 26.72 -7.15 16.88
C ASP A 24 25.88 -6.43 17.94
N THR A 25 24.81 -5.77 17.47
CA THR A 25 23.91 -4.98 18.33
C THR A 25 23.07 -5.83 19.28
N GLY A 26 23.21 -7.15 19.31
CA GLY A 26 22.34 -8.05 20.09
C GLY A 26 20.84 -7.91 19.79
N ARG A 27 20.49 -7.04 18.83
CA ARG A 27 19.12 -6.74 18.45
C ARG A 27 18.51 -7.90 17.67
N ARG A 28 17.41 -8.46 18.18
CA ARG A 28 16.71 -9.61 17.59
C ARG A 28 15.67 -9.19 16.52
N ALA A 29 15.40 -7.89 16.36
CA ALA A 29 14.46 -7.36 15.39
C ALA A 29 15.20 -6.61 14.27
N LYS A 30 14.64 -6.64 13.05
CA LYS A 30 15.08 -5.85 11.91
C LYS A 30 14.16 -4.65 11.71
N ILE A 31 14.72 -3.49 11.38
CA ILE A 31 13.97 -2.28 11.09
C ILE A 31 13.78 -2.19 9.58
N VAL A 32 12.51 -2.16 9.16
CA VAL A 32 12.08 -1.94 7.78
C VAL A 32 11.49 -0.54 7.67
N ALA A 33 12.05 0.32 6.82
CA ALA A 33 11.46 1.63 6.54
C ALA A 33 11.12 1.78 5.06
N THR A 34 9.93 2.31 4.79
CA THR A 34 9.54 2.67 3.43
C THR A 34 10.16 4.00 3.05
N LEU A 35 10.92 4.00 1.96
CA LEU A 35 11.45 5.24 1.39
C LEU A 35 10.34 5.97 0.62
N GLY A 36 10.17 7.24 0.94
CA GLY A 36 9.19 8.13 0.34
C GLY A 36 9.76 9.55 0.22
N PRO A 37 8.97 10.54 -0.25
CA PRO A 37 9.46 11.90 -0.49
C PRO A 37 10.19 12.53 0.70
N ALA A 38 9.76 12.22 1.92
CA ALA A 38 10.38 12.74 3.15
C ALA A 38 11.70 12.05 3.54
N SER A 39 12.09 10.96 2.89
CA SER A 39 13.26 10.14 3.23
C SER A 39 14.11 9.75 2.01
N SER A 40 13.88 10.40 0.86
CA SER A 40 14.53 10.08 -0.42
C SER A 40 15.80 10.88 -0.69
N THR A 41 16.28 11.69 0.27
CA THR A 41 17.56 12.37 0.15
C THR A 41 18.69 11.53 0.75
N GLU A 42 19.88 11.60 0.17
CA GLU A 42 21.04 10.83 0.61
C GLU A 42 21.38 11.08 2.08
N ASP A 43 21.33 12.34 2.52
CA ASP A 43 21.66 12.72 3.90
C ASP A 43 20.68 12.12 4.93
N LEU A 44 19.37 12.18 4.64
CA LEU A 44 18.34 11.58 5.50
C LEU A 44 18.44 10.07 5.50
N PHE A 45 18.66 9.47 4.34
CA PHE A 45 18.84 8.03 4.26
C PHE A 45 20.07 7.56 5.04
N ARG A 46 21.17 8.28 4.98
CA ARG A 46 22.38 8.03 5.77
C ARG A 46 22.10 8.09 7.28
N GLN A 47 21.32 9.07 7.72
CA GLN A 47 20.88 9.13 9.13
C GLN A 47 20.04 7.91 9.53
N LEU A 48 19.13 7.46 8.69
CA LEU A 48 18.34 6.23 8.93
C LEU A 48 19.26 4.99 9.03
N VAL A 49 20.26 4.86 8.16
CA VAL A 49 21.23 3.77 8.20
C VAL A 49 22.00 3.79 9.52
N ARG A 50 22.48 4.95 9.95
CA ARG A 50 23.20 5.12 11.22
C ARG A 50 22.31 4.88 12.43
N ALA A 51 21.02 5.26 12.35
CA ALA A 51 20.02 4.99 13.38
C ALA A 51 19.60 3.51 13.47
N GLY A 52 20.08 2.64 12.57
CA GLY A 52 19.87 1.21 12.68
C GLY A 52 18.94 0.60 11.63
N LEU A 53 18.61 1.28 10.54
CA LEU A 53 17.84 0.71 9.43
C LEU A 53 18.52 -0.56 8.90
N ASP A 54 17.74 -1.60 8.63
CA ASP A 54 18.20 -2.86 8.04
C ASP A 54 17.64 -3.07 6.63
N VAL A 55 16.41 -2.61 6.37
CA VAL A 55 15.71 -2.87 5.11
C VAL A 55 15.08 -1.58 4.58
N ALA A 56 15.47 -1.18 3.38
CA ALA A 56 14.86 -0.11 2.61
C ALA A 56 13.71 -0.67 1.76
N ARG A 57 12.45 -0.42 2.15
CA ARG A 57 11.27 -0.86 1.40
C ARG A 57 10.91 0.18 0.34
N LEU A 58 10.84 -0.25 -0.91
CA LEU A 58 10.41 0.52 -2.07
C LEU A 58 8.99 0.09 -2.45
N ASN A 59 8.01 0.98 -2.26
CA ASN A 59 6.61 0.70 -2.59
C ASN A 59 6.36 0.96 -4.08
N PHE A 60 6.17 -0.07 -4.88
CA PHE A 60 5.92 -0.01 -6.32
C PHE A 60 4.49 0.43 -6.69
N SER A 61 3.62 0.66 -5.70
CA SER A 61 2.31 1.27 -5.98
C SER A 61 2.37 2.72 -6.44
N HIS A 62 3.50 3.40 -6.27
CA HIS A 62 3.69 4.83 -6.53
C HIS A 62 5.06 5.11 -7.14
N GLY A 63 5.13 6.14 -7.96
CA GLY A 63 6.36 6.58 -8.62
C GLY A 63 6.68 5.79 -9.90
N SER A 64 7.66 6.27 -10.67
CA SER A 64 8.11 5.63 -11.90
C SER A 64 9.32 4.71 -11.66
N HIS A 65 9.63 3.88 -12.66
CA HIS A 65 10.84 3.02 -12.64
C HIS A 65 12.13 3.84 -12.54
N GLU A 66 12.19 5.02 -13.18
CA GLU A 66 13.34 5.93 -13.10
C GLU A 66 13.57 6.38 -11.66
N GLN A 67 12.52 6.83 -10.98
CA GLN A 67 12.59 7.22 -9.57
C GLN A 67 13.01 6.06 -8.67
N LYS A 68 12.56 4.84 -8.97
CA LYS A 68 13.00 3.64 -8.23
C LYS A 68 14.47 3.32 -8.48
N ALA A 69 14.94 3.45 -9.72
CA ALA A 69 16.36 3.25 -10.06
C ALA A 69 17.26 4.22 -9.30
N GLU A 70 16.89 5.50 -9.24
CA GLU A 70 17.63 6.53 -8.48
C GLU A 70 17.68 6.18 -6.98
N LEU A 71 16.56 5.76 -6.39
CA LEU A 71 16.52 5.34 -4.98
C LEU A 71 17.39 4.10 -4.73
N ILE A 72 17.35 3.11 -5.61
CA ILE A 72 18.17 1.89 -5.50
C ILE A 72 19.65 2.26 -5.56
N ALA A 73 20.05 3.10 -6.51
CA ALA A 73 21.44 3.56 -6.64
C ALA A 73 21.89 4.32 -5.38
N MET A 74 21.06 5.20 -4.83
CA MET A 74 21.32 5.92 -3.59
C MET A 74 21.50 4.96 -2.41
N VAL A 75 20.60 3.99 -2.24
CA VAL A 75 20.68 2.98 -1.16
C VAL A 75 21.98 2.19 -1.26
N ARG A 76 22.34 1.71 -2.46
CA ARG A 76 23.60 0.95 -2.67
C ARG A 76 24.83 1.81 -2.36
N LYS A 77 24.85 3.06 -2.82
CA LYS A 77 25.93 4.01 -2.54
C LYS A 77 26.13 4.20 -1.03
N VAL A 78 25.07 4.59 -0.32
CA VAL A 78 25.14 4.87 1.12
C VAL A 78 25.46 3.60 1.92
N SER A 79 24.88 2.45 1.56
CA SER A 79 25.19 1.15 2.17
C SER A 79 26.70 0.84 2.07
N HIS A 80 27.31 1.09 0.91
CA HIS A 80 28.74 0.89 0.70
C HIS A 80 29.58 1.87 1.53
N GLU A 81 29.24 3.18 1.52
CA GLU A 81 29.97 4.23 2.24
C GLU A 81 29.90 4.07 3.76
N GLU A 82 28.75 3.63 4.30
CA GLU A 82 28.58 3.37 5.74
C GLU A 82 29.07 1.97 6.16
N ALA A 83 29.60 1.18 5.22
CA ALA A 83 30.02 -0.21 5.44
C ALA A 83 28.96 -1.06 6.15
N LYS A 84 27.67 -0.78 5.88
CA LYS A 84 26.52 -1.45 6.48
C LYS A 84 25.60 -2.02 5.41
N PRO A 85 25.45 -3.37 5.32
CA PRO A 85 24.54 -3.98 4.37
C PRO A 85 23.09 -3.56 4.63
N ILE A 86 22.43 -3.02 3.60
CA ILE A 86 21.00 -2.67 3.63
C ILE A 86 20.29 -3.51 2.58
N CYS A 87 19.32 -4.30 3.01
CA CYS A 87 18.45 -5.05 2.11
C CYS A 87 17.49 -4.09 1.40
N ILE A 88 17.38 -4.21 0.08
CA ILE A 88 16.38 -3.50 -0.73
C ILE A 88 15.21 -4.44 -0.96
N LEU A 89 14.04 -4.07 -0.44
CA LEU A 89 12.79 -4.80 -0.58
C LEU A 89 11.89 -4.08 -1.59
N ALA A 90 11.65 -4.70 -2.73
CA ALA A 90 10.62 -4.25 -3.68
C ALA A 90 9.25 -4.80 -3.26
N ASP A 91 8.32 -3.91 -2.91
CA ASP A 91 6.97 -4.27 -2.51
C ASP A 91 6.01 -4.01 -3.66
N LEU A 92 5.58 -5.08 -4.33
CA LEU A 92 4.70 -5.05 -5.49
C LEU A 92 3.28 -4.62 -5.08
N GLN A 93 2.60 -3.95 -6.01
CA GLN A 93 1.29 -3.37 -5.73
C GLN A 93 0.21 -4.42 -5.46
N GLY A 94 0.20 -5.50 -6.25
CA GLY A 94 -0.86 -6.47 -6.28
C GLY A 94 -2.19 -5.92 -6.83
N PRO A 95 -3.22 -6.76 -6.90
CA PRO A 95 -4.54 -6.40 -7.43
C PRO A 95 -5.31 -5.53 -6.43
N LYS A 96 -5.04 -4.21 -6.43
CA LYS A 96 -5.77 -3.27 -5.57
C LYS A 96 -7.18 -3.05 -6.06
N ILE A 97 -8.15 -3.53 -5.29
CA ILE A 97 -9.55 -3.20 -5.50
C ILE A 97 -9.80 -1.82 -4.89
N ARG A 98 -10.22 -0.85 -5.72
CA ARG A 98 -10.41 0.55 -5.30
C ARG A 98 -11.66 1.14 -5.92
N THR A 99 -12.21 2.17 -5.25
CA THR A 99 -13.18 3.10 -5.85
C THR A 99 -12.50 3.96 -6.93
N GLY A 100 -13.30 4.54 -7.82
CA GLY A 100 -12.84 5.49 -8.84
C GLY A 100 -12.71 6.92 -8.36
N THR A 101 -12.84 7.85 -9.31
CA THR A 101 -12.90 9.30 -9.10
C THR A 101 -14.28 9.73 -8.60
N LEU A 102 -14.36 10.94 -8.07
CA LEU A 102 -15.59 11.56 -7.58
C LEU A 102 -15.87 12.85 -8.33
N VAL A 103 -17.13 13.26 -8.36
CA VAL A 103 -17.54 14.54 -8.98
C VAL A 103 -16.75 15.69 -8.34
N ASP A 104 -16.26 16.59 -9.17
CA ASP A 104 -15.44 17.76 -8.80
C ASP A 104 -14.17 17.40 -8.01
N HIS A 105 -13.75 16.13 -7.99
CA HIS A 105 -12.64 15.62 -7.18
C HIS A 105 -12.79 15.89 -5.68
N LYS A 106 -14.03 16.00 -5.19
CA LYS A 106 -14.32 16.30 -3.78
C LYS A 106 -14.79 15.04 -3.04
N PRO A 107 -14.38 14.87 -1.78
CA PRO A 107 -14.93 13.81 -0.95
C PRO A 107 -16.43 13.97 -0.76
N VAL A 108 -17.16 12.83 -0.73
CA VAL A 108 -18.60 12.78 -0.51
C VAL A 108 -18.93 12.18 0.85
N MET A 109 -19.99 12.70 1.50
CA MET A 109 -20.47 12.15 2.76
C MET A 109 -21.39 10.96 2.49
N LEU A 110 -21.04 9.79 3.00
CA LEU A 110 -21.88 8.60 3.03
C LEU A 110 -22.61 8.54 4.36
N GLU A 111 -23.93 8.59 4.33
CA GLU A 111 -24.77 8.59 5.53
C GLU A 111 -25.27 7.18 5.84
N ALA A 112 -25.15 6.74 7.10
CA ALA A 112 -25.66 5.45 7.54
C ALA A 112 -27.17 5.28 7.26
N GLY A 113 -27.58 4.08 6.86
CA GLY A 113 -28.95 3.74 6.47
C GLY A 113 -29.31 4.11 5.03
N LYS A 114 -28.48 4.90 4.31
CA LYS A 114 -28.66 5.16 2.88
C LYS A 114 -28.07 4.03 2.03
N ARG A 115 -28.34 4.08 0.73
CA ARG A 115 -27.80 3.10 -0.24
C ARG A 115 -26.64 3.71 -1.01
N LEU A 116 -25.64 2.87 -1.31
CA LEU A 116 -24.55 3.16 -2.23
C LEU A 116 -24.47 2.03 -3.26
N THR A 117 -24.43 2.37 -4.53
CA THR A 117 -24.18 1.41 -5.61
C THR A 117 -22.72 1.47 -6.03
N ILE A 118 -22.03 0.32 -6.04
CA ILE A 118 -20.68 0.19 -6.59
C ILE A 118 -20.80 -0.43 -7.98
N THR A 119 -20.27 0.25 -9.00
CA THR A 119 -20.40 -0.12 -10.42
C THR A 119 -19.04 -0.26 -11.10
N PRO A 120 -18.87 -1.18 -12.06
CA PRO A 120 -17.68 -1.23 -12.91
C PRO A 120 -17.68 -0.14 -14.01
N GLU A 121 -18.79 0.56 -14.21
CA GLU A 121 -18.85 1.67 -15.16
C GLU A 121 -17.91 2.80 -14.76
N LYS A 122 -17.17 3.35 -15.71
CA LYS A 122 -16.29 4.50 -15.48
C LYS A 122 -17.14 5.77 -15.36
N ILE A 123 -17.45 6.14 -14.14
CA ILE A 123 -18.20 7.36 -13.80
C ILE A 123 -17.43 8.14 -12.73
N ASP A 124 -17.66 9.44 -12.68
CA ASP A 124 -17.34 10.24 -11.51
C ASP A 124 -18.43 10.00 -10.44
N GLY A 125 -18.02 9.49 -9.29
CA GLY A 125 -18.92 8.99 -8.27
C GLY A 125 -19.56 10.09 -7.44
N THR A 126 -20.70 9.75 -6.84
CA THR A 126 -21.48 10.56 -5.91
C THR A 126 -21.69 9.81 -4.60
N ALA A 127 -22.51 10.36 -3.69
CA ALA A 127 -22.90 9.67 -2.46
C ALA A 127 -23.84 8.47 -2.70
N GLU A 128 -24.43 8.33 -3.89
CA GLU A 128 -25.37 7.25 -4.26
C GLU A 128 -24.72 6.18 -5.14
N ARG A 129 -23.72 6.54 -5.95
CA ARG A 129 -23.08 5.62 -6.90
C ARG A 129 -21.59 5.95 -7.07
N VAL A 130 -20.74 4.92 -6.97
CA VAL A 130 -19.29 5.06 -7.16
C VAL A 130 -18.77 3.98 -8.11
N SER A 131 -17.76 4.32 -8.90
CA SER A 131 -17.09 3.35 -9.76
C SER A 131 -16.08 2.50 -8.99
N THR A 132 -15.78 1.32 -9.54
CA THR A 132 -14.65 0.48 -9.11
C THR A 132 -13.83 0.06 -10.30
N VAL A 133 -12.50 -0.09 -10.09
CA VAL A 133 -11.60 -0.65 -11.10
C VAL A 133 -11.71 -2.18 -11.19
N PHE A 134 -12.37 -2.81 -10.21
CA PHE A 134 -12.55 -4.25 -10.18
C PHE A 134 -13.88 -4.66 -10.84
N THR A 135 -13.82 -4.95 -12.14
CA THR A 135 -14.99 -5.17 -12.98
C THR A 135 -15.80 -6.41 -12.63
N THR A 136 -15.19 -7.41 -11.99
CA THR A 136 -15.84 -8.66 -11.55
C THR A 136 -16.26 -8.64 -10.08
N LEU A 137 -16.39 -7.47 -9.46
CA LEU A 137 -16.73 -7.34 -8.04
C LEU A 137 -18.01 -8.09 -7.69
N ALA A 138 -19.07 -7.93 -8.51
CA ALA A 138 -20.38 -8.56 -8.28
C ALA A 138 -20.32 -10.09 -8.32
N GLU A 139 -19.41 -10.68 -9.11
CA GLU A 139 -19.28 -12.14 -9.23
C GLU A 139 -18.75 -12.81 -7.95
N ASN A 140 -18.11 -12.02 -7.08
CA ASN A 140 -17.51 -12.50 -5.83
C ASN A 140 -18.39 -12.27 -4.61
N LEU A 141 -19.55 -11.62 -4.77
CA LEU A 141 -20.39 -11.15 -3.69
C LEU A 141 -21.78 -11.79 -3.71
N LYS A 142 -22.43 -11.80 -2.56
CA LYS A 142 -23.84 -12.18 -2.38
C LYS A 142 -24.51 -11.24 -1.37
N PRO A 143 -25.84 -11.13 -1.37
CA PRO A 143 -26.57 -10.39 -0.35
C PRO A 143 -26.17 -10.81 1.07
N GLY A 144 -25.97 -9.81 1.94
CA GLY A 144 -25.48 -9.97 3.31
C GLY A 144 -23.97 -9.83 3.49
N ASP A 145 -23.18 -9.90 2.43
CA ASP A 145 -21.72 -9.75 2.50
C ASP A 145 -21.32 -8.33 2.92
N ARG A 146 -20.19 -8.23 3.60
CA ARG A 146 -19.63 -6.96 4.07
C ARG A 146 -18.58 -6.44 3.10
N ILE A 147 -18.63 -5.13 2.87
CA ILE A 147 -17.61 -4.40 2.12
C ILE A 147 -17.10 -3.30 3.03
N LEU A 148 -15.78 -3.17 3.13
CA LEU A 148 -15.14 -2.10 3.87
C LEU A 148 -14.44 -1.14 2.91
N LEU A 149 -14.67 0.17 3.07
CA LEU A 149 -13.98 1.22 2.31
C LEU A 149 -13.05 2.01 3.22
N SER A 150 -12.03 2.65 2.62
CA SER A 150 -11.10 3.54 3.33
C SER A 150 -10.47 2.88 4.57
N ASP A 151 -9.87 1.71 4.39
CA ASP A 151 -9.20 0.93 5.44
C ASP A 151 -10.12 0.56 6.63
N GLY A 152 -11.41 0.36 6.33
CA GLY A 152 -12.41 -0.07 7.30
C GLY A 152 -13.14 1.06 8.02
N LEU A 153 -12.90 2.31 7.66
CA LEU A 153 -13.60 3.46 8.25
C LEU A 153 -15.08 3.52 7.84
N ILE A 154 -15.42 3.00 6.66
CA ILE A 154 -16.79 2.93 6.13
C ILE A 154 -17.15 1.46 5.95
N GLU A 155 -18.31 1.06 6.48
CA GLU A 155 -18.85 -0.29 6.34
C GLU A 155 -20.13 -0.29 5.52
N LEU A 156 -20.16 -1.15 4.50
CA LEU A 156 -21.32 -1.40 3.65
C LEU A 156 -21.74 -2.85 3.78
N ARG A 157 -23.04 -3.09 3.58
CA ARG A 157 -23.60 -4.45 3.46
C ARG A 157 -24.29 -4.60 2.12
N VAL A 158 -23.98 -5.67 1.39
CA VAL A 158 -24.60 -5.97 0.11
C VAL A 158 -26.10 -6.28 0.32
N VAL A 159 -26.97 -5.57 -0.39
CA VAL A 159 -28.42 -5.77 -0.38
C VAL A 159 -28.83 -6.62 -1.55
N GLU A 160 -28.38 -6.27 -2.75
CA GLU A 160 -28.68 -7.00 -3.99
C GLU A 160 -27.60 -6.80 -5.05
N LEU A 161 -27.59 -7.67 -6.04
CA LEU A 161 -26.75 -7.57 -7.24
C LEU A 161 -27.64 -7.29 -8.45
N ARG A 162 -27.31 -6.25 -9.23
CA ARG A 162 -28.03 -5.88 -10.45
C ARG A 162 -27.07 -5.94 -11.65
N GLY A 163 -26.97 -7.11 -12.26
CA GLY A 163 -25.96 -7.35 -13.27
C GLY A 163 -24.55 -7.21 -12.66
N ALA A 164 -23.77 -6.28 -13.14
CA ALA A 164 -22.43 -5.98 -12.61
C ALA A 164 -22.43 -4.98 -11.45
N ASP A 165 -23.56 -4.35 -11.13
CA ASP A 165 -23.71 -3.39 -10.05
C ASP A 165 -23.92 -4.09 -8.70
N VAL A 166 -23.25 -3.61 -7.67
CA VAL A 166 -23.41 -4.05 -6.28
C VAL A 166 -24.15 -2.97 -5.50
N VAL A 167 -25.42 -3.22 -5.17
CA VAL A 167 -26.23 -2.31 -4.36
C VAL A 167 -26.00 -2.63 -2.89
N THR A 168 -25.60 -1.64 -2.12
CA THR A 168 -25.29 -1.81 -0.70
C THR A 168 -26.10 -0.86 0.17
N GLU A 169 -26.25 -1.23 1.43
CA GLU A 169 -26.68 -0.34 2.52
C GLU A 169 -25.44 0.12 3.30
N ILE A 170 -25.37 1.40 3.60
CA ILE A 170 -24.30 2.00 4.41
C ILE A 170 -24.58 1.69 5.88
N ILE A 171 -23.75 0.85 6.51
CA ILE A 171 -23.88 0.48 7.93
C ILE A 171 -23.16 1.52 8.78
N ASN A 172 -21.89 1.80 8.46
CA ASN A 172 -21.12 2.90 9.04
C ASN A 172 -20.75 3.88 7.94
N GLY A 173 -21.24 5.11 8.07
CA GLY A 173 -20.99 6.18 7.13
C GLY A 173 -19.66 6.91 7.40
N GLY A 174 -19.37 7.89 6.56
CA GLY A 174 -18.17 8.73 6.68
C GLY A 174 -17.82 9.42 5.38
N MET A 175 -16.76 10.24 5.42
CA MET A 175 -16.23 10.91 4.23
C MET A 175 -15.50 9.92 3.33
N LEU A 176 -16.03 9.66 2.14
CA LEU A 176 -15.39 8.88 1.11
C LEU A 176 -14.60 9.79 0.16
N GLY A 177 -13.29 9.61 0.12
CA GLY A 177 -12.41 10.23 -0.87
C GLY A 177 -12.26 9.35 -2.13
N GLU A 178 -11.54 9.87 -3.12
CA GLU A 178 -11.24 9.15 -4.37
C GLU A 178 -10.27 7.98 -4.16
N LYS A 179 -10.38 6.98 -5.04
CA LYS A 179 -9.42 5.85 -5.17
C LYS A 179 -9.16 5.13 -3.85
N LYS A 180 -10.19 5.06 -2.98
CA LYS A 180 -10.10 4.37 -1.69
C LYS A 180 -10.18 2.86 -1.85
N GLY A 181 -9.41 2.15 -1.02
CA GLY A 181 -9.40 0.70 -0.99
C GLY A 181 -10.78 0.12 -0.69
N ILE A 182 -11.11 -0.98 -1.36
CA ILE A 182 -12.28 -1.83 -1.12
C ILE A 182 -11.75 -3.14 -0.55
N ASN A 183 -12.11 -3.46 0.68
CA ASN A 183 -11.77 -4.72 1.33
C ASN A 183 -13.01 -5.59 1.47
N LEU A 184 -12.87 -6.88 1.24
CA LEU A 184 -13.93 -7.90 1.26
C LEU A 184 -13.62 -8.95 2.32
N PRO A 185 -13.94 -8.70 3.62
CA PRO A 185 -13.57 -9.60 4.71
C PRO A 185 -14.18 -10.98 4.57
N GLY A 186 -13.34 -12.03 4.59
CA GLY A 186 -13.79 -13.42 4.52
C GLY A 186 -14.26 -13.90 3.15
N ILE A 187 -14.13 -13.07 2.10
CA ILE A 187 -14.54 -13.41 0.75
C ILE A 187 -13.30 -13.74 -0.08
N PRO A 188 -13.19 -14.96 -0.61
CA PRO A 188 -12.11 -15.33 -1.51
C PRO A 188 -12.30 -14.61 -2.86
N VAL A 189 -11.53 -13.58 -3.11
CA VAL A 189 -11.58 -12.84 -4.37
C VAL A 189 -10.76 -13.57 -5.42
N LYS A 190 -11.38 -13.91 -6.55
CA LYS A 190 -10.70 -14.55 -7.67
C LYS A 190 -9.97 -13.52 -8.51
N VAL A 191 -8.85 -13.02 -8.02
CA VAL A 191 -7.94 -12.16 -8.77
C VAL A 191 -6.56 -12.81 -8.84
N PRO A 192 -5.81 -12.65 -9.94
CA PRO A 192 -4.40 -13.01 -9.97
C PRO A 192 -3.66 -12.24 -8.86
N SER A 193 -2.77 -12.88 -8.15
CA SER A 193 -1.99 -12.20 -7.10
C SER A 193 -0.94 -11.26 -7.69
N LEU A 194 -0.56 -11.45 -8.94
CA LEU A 194 0.27 -10.55 -9.74
C LEU A 194 -0.59 -9.98 -10.88
N THR A 195 -0.51 -8.69 -11.08
CA THR A 195 -1.07 -7.98 -12.23
C THR A 195 -0.02 -7.84 -13.32
N GLU A 196 -0.40 -7.49 -14.57
CA GLU A 196 0.55 -7.17 -15.63
C GLU A 196 1.57 -6.10 -15.19
N LYS A 197 1.10 -5.08 -14.47
CA LYS A 197 2.01 -4.08 -13.87
C LYS A 197 2.98 -4.70 -12.86
N ASP A 198 2.54 -5.64 -12.04
CA ASP A 198 3.43 -6.29 -11.07
C ASP A 198 4.47 -7.16 -11.77
N GLU A 199 4.18 -7.76 -12.91
CA GLU A 199 5.14 -8.50 -13.74
C GLU A 199 6.21 -7.56 -14.32
N GLU A 200 5.81 -6.39 -14.87
CA GLU A 200 6.72 -5.35 -15.32
C GLU A 200 7.61 -4.82 -14.19
N ASP A 201 7.00 -4.54 -13.03
CA ASP A 201 7.71 -4.06 -11.83
C ASP A 201 8.69 -5.11 -11.31
N LEU A 202 8.31 -6.39 -11.34
CA LEU A 202 9.15 -7.52 -10.93
C LEU A 202 10.37 -7.65 -11.82
N GLU A 203 10.18 -7.65 -13.14
CA GLU A 203 11.31 -7.69 -14.09
C GLU A 203 12.27 -6.54 -13.88
N PHE A 204 11.72 -5.33 -13.73
CA PHE A 204 12.50 -4.13 -13.44
C PHE A 204 13.30 -4.30 -12.13
N ALA A 205 12.65 -4.71 -11.04
CA ALA A 205 13.28 -4.88 -9.75
C ALA A 205 14.44 -5.89 -9.78
N ILE A 206 14.25 -7.03 -10.47
CA ILE A 206 15.28 -8.04 -10.68
C ILE A 206 16.47 -7.47 -11.48
N LYS A 207 16.21 -6.74 -12.57
CA LYS A 207 17.25 -6.08 -13.39
C LYS A 207 18.04 -5.04 -12.58
N GLN A 208 17.40 -4.35 -11.64
CA GLN A 208 18.05 -3.40 -10.75
C GLN A 208 18.80 -4.04 -9.57
N GLY A 209 18.71 -5.36 -9.40
CA GLY A 209 19.42 -6.11 -8.38
C GLY A 209 18.90 -5.84 -6.96
N VAL A 210 17.57 -5.79 -6.77
CA VAL A 210 16.99 -5.78 -5.42
C VAL A 210 17.23 -7.11 -4.70
N ASP A 211 17.24 -7.09 -3.37
CA ASP A 211 17.59 -8.27 -2.57
C ASP A 211 16.37 -9.14 -2.24
N SER A 212 15.19 -8.53 -2.21
CA SER A 212 13.93 -9.21 -1.83
C SER A 212 12.74 -8.60 -2.54
N ILE A 213 11.74 -9.44 -2.80
CA ILE A 213 10.45 -9.05 -3.38
C ILE A 213 9.35 -9.40 -2.37
N ALA A 214 8.45 -8.45 -2.12
CA ALA A 214 7.21 -8.70 -1.40
C ALA A 214 6.06 -8.78 -2.39
N VAL A 215 5.35 -9.90 -2.37
CA VAL A 215 4.14 -10.13 -3.16
C VAL A 215 2.95 -9.88 -2.27
N SER A 216 2.12 -8.88 -2.63
CA SER A 216 0.87 -8.58 -1.95
C SER A 216 -0.24 -9.54 -2.39
N PHE A 217 -1.25 -9.73 -1.53
CA PHE A 217 -2.44 -10.53 -1.84
C PHE A 217 -2.18 -12.01 -2.18
N VAL A 218 -1.18 -12.63 -1.55
CA VAL A 218 -0.95 -14.07 -1.68
C VAL A 218 -2.15 -14.85 -1.13
N GLN A 219 -2.77 -15.69 -1.96
CA GLN A 219 -3.95 -16.48 -1.61
C GLN A 219 -3.65 -17.99 -1.49
N THR A 220 -2.71 -18.48 -2.27
CA THR A 220 -2.37 -19.91 -2.34
C THR A 220 -0.86 -20.10 -2.45
N ALA A 221 -0.38 -21.29 -2.08
CA ALA A 221 1.02 -21.65 -2.27
C ALA A 221 1.46 -21.59 -3.75
N ARG A 222 0.55 -21.80 -4.70
CA ARG A 222 0.83 -21.67 -6.14
C ARG A 222 1.25 -20.27 -6.55
N THR A 223 0.76 -19.25 -5.83
CA THR A 223 1.13 -17.85 -6.10
C THR A 223 2.63 -17.58 -5.91
N CYS A 224 3.30 -18.41 -5.10
CA CYS A 224 4.72 -18.25 -4.78
C CYS A 224 5.64 -19.17 -5.61
N VAL A 225 5.07 -19.98 -6.50
CA VAL A 225 5.80 -20.97 -7.30
C VAL A 225 5.47 -20.71 -8.78
N THR A 226 6.13 -19.74 -9.36
CA THR A 226 6.15 -19.49 -10.81
C THR A 226 7.57 -19.39 -11.29
#